data_7b14114c72e4f16581169f7437f2df24
#
_entry.id   7b14114c72e4f16581169f7437f2df24
#
_cell.length_a   1.000
_cell.length_b   1.000
_cell.length_c   1.000
_cell.angle_alpha   90.00
_cell.angle_beta   90.00
_cell.angle_gamma   90.00
#
_symmetry.space_group_name_H-M   'P 1'
#
loop_
_entity.id
_entity.type
_entity.pdbx_description
1 polymer ?
#
loop_
_entity_poly.entity_id
_entity_poly.type
_entity_poly.pdbx_seq_one_letter_code
_entity_poly.pdbx_strand_id
1 'polypeptide(L)'
;MLIPSHAKKVQPYKDTTVPLFNRFHIESQLETMNSPNVQLKSGGYIVINITEALVAVDVNSGRATRGRNIEETALKTNLEAATEVARQLRLRDLAGLVVIDFIDMEVHRNQTSVERRLKEAMRKDRARIQIGRISPFGLLELSRQRLRPSITETMTEVCPHCDGSGIRRSIESTALHVLRGIEEEGPRQRAKEMEVFVHSQVALYILNEKRDAVAEIEQKFEIKVVIMGDDGLIPPDFNINRTITNKQANAEAKTPRSQAPRPDSDETSEDQPKR
;
A
#
# COMPACT_ATOMS: atom_id res chain seq x y z
N MET A 1 -4.54 -41.74 13.02
CA MET A 1 -3.32 -41.23 13.68
C MET A 1 -2.19 -41.28 12.67
N LEU A 2 -1.72 -40.12 12.19
CA LEU A 2 -0.78 -40.05 11.05
C LEU A 2 0.64 -40.49 11.42
N ILE A 3 1.09 -40.29 12.68
CA ILE A 3 2.45 -40.63 13.11
C ILE A 3 2.41 -41.16 14.57
N PRO A 4 2.21 -42.47 14.78
CA PRO A 4 2.10 -43.04 16.13
C PRO A 4 3.37 -42.83 16.98
N SER A 5 4.55 -42.86 16.37
CA SER A 5 5.84 -42.69 17.05
C SER A 5 6.03 -41.27 17.69
N HIS A 6 5.27 -40.29 17.24
CA HIS A 6 5.34 -38.92 17.75
C HIS A 6 4.17 -38.55 18.69
N ALA A 7 3.24 -39.48 18.92
CA ALA A 7 2.06 -39.20 19.77
C ALA A 7 2.44 -38.70 21.18
N LYS A 8 3.53 -39.24 21.75
CA LYS A 8 4.04 -38.81 23.07
C LYS A 8 4.55 -37.37 23.13
N LYS A 9 4.85 -36.76 21.96
CA LYS A 9 5.31 -35.35 21.88
C LYS A 9 4.15 -34.35 21.91
N VAL A 10 2.93 -34.83 21.63
CA VAL A 10 1.73 -34.00 21.66
C VAL A 10 1.17 -34.04 23.08
N GLN A 11 1.26 -32.93 23.78
CA GLN A 11 0.80 -32.80 25.15
C GLN A 11 -0.28 -31.71 25.24
N PRO A 12 -1.36 -31.91 26.02
CA PRO A 12 -2.34 -30.85 26.27
C PRO A 12 -1.73 -29.74 27.11
N TYR A 13 -1.97 -28.50 26.72
CA TYR A 13 -1.59 -27.35 27.51
C TYR A 13 -2.54 -27.21 28.70
N LYS A 14 -2.00 -27.18 29.92
CA LYS A 14 -2.79 -27.21 31.18
C LYS A 14 -2.74 -25.92 31.97
N ASP A 15 -1.88 -24.99 31.58
CA ASP A 15 -1.77 -23.69 32.26
C ASP A 15 -2.99 -22.83 31.91
N THR A 16 -3.77 -22.45 32.90
CA THR A 16 -4.98 -21.61 32.77
C THR A 16 -4.65 -20.12 32.98
N THR A 17 -3.48 -19.81 33.53
CA THR A 17 -3.11 -18.44 33.92
C THR A 17 -2.51 -17.68 32.74
N VAL A 18 -1.70 -18.34 31.93
CA VAL A 18 -1.05 -17.73 30.76
C VAL A 18 -1.52 -18.43 29.50
N PRO A 19 -2.19 -17.75 28.56
CA PRO A 19 -2.56 -18.34 27.27
C PRO A 19 -1.35 -18.89 26.51
N LEU A 20 -1.54 -20.00 25.79
CA LEU A 20 -0.46 -20.68 25.07
C LEU A 20 0.32 -19.76 24.14
N PHE A 21 -0.37 -18.92 23.39
CA PHE A 21 0.26 -17.99 22.43
C PHE A 21 1.05 -16.90 23.12
N ASN A 22 0.56 -16.39 24.27
CA ASN A 22 1.29 -15.39 25.05
C ASN A 22 2.57 -15.97 25.64
N ARG A 23 2.53 -17.24 26.12
CA ARG A 23 3.71 -17.92 26.67
C ARG A 23 4.86 -18.02 25.67
N PHE A 24 4.54 -18.21 24.39
CA PHE A 24 5.52 -18.34 23.31
C PHE A 24 5.71 -17.06 22.49
N HIS A 25 5.15 -15.93 22.95
CA HIS A 25 5.21 -14.64 22.27
C HIS A 25 4.74 -14.70 20.80
N ILE A 26 3.74 -15.56 20.53
CA ILE A 26 3.21 -15.74 19.16
C ILE A 26 2.50 -14.48 18.70
N GLU A 27 1.71 -13.84 19.56
CA GLU A 27 0.98 -12.60 19.22
C GLU A 27 1.93 -11.49 18.76
N SER A 28 3.04 -11.26 19.48
CA SER A 28 4.01 -10.25 19.07
C SER A 28 4.73 -10.60 17.76
N GLN A 29 4.92 -11.89 17.48
CA GLN A 29 5.47 -12.33 16.20
C GLN A 29 4.46 -12.15 15.06
N LEU A 30 3.16 -12.37 15.31
CA LEU A 30 2.10 -12.09 14.34
C LEU A 30 2.01 -10.59 14.01
N GLU A 31 2.11 -9.73 15.03
CA GLU A 31 2.11 -8.28 14.83
C GLU A 31 3.30 -7.81 13.98
N THR A 32 4.48 -8.39 14.20
CA THR A 32 5.67 -8.05 13.38
C THR A 32 5.52 -8.42 11.90
N MET A 33 4.62 -9.35 11.55
CA MET A 33 4.38 -9.71 10.14
C MET A 33 3.70 -8.60 9.34
N ASN A 34 3.02 -7.67 9.99
CA ASN A 34 2.40 -6.52 9.35
C ASN A 34 3.39 -5.36 9.14
N SER A 35 4.54 -5.38 9.84
CA SER A 35 5.58 -4.37 9.66
C SER A 35 6.42 -4.66 8.40
N PRO A 36 6.69 -3.64 7.55
CA PRO A 36 7.62 -3.81 6.43
C PRO A 36 9.06 -4.06 6.90
N ASN A 37 9.43 -3.57 8.09
CA ASN A 37 10.78 -3.64 8.63
C ASN A 37 10.99 -4.89 9.48
N VAL A 38 12.06 -5.64 9.20
CA VAL A 38 12.45 -6.82 9.96
C VAL A 38 13.89 -6.69 10.42
N GLN A 39 14.11 -6.72 11.72
CA GLN A 39 15.45 -6.59 12.33
C GLN A 39 16.28 -7.85 12.17
N LEU A 40 17.57 -7.69 11.90
CA LEU A 40 18.56 -8.76 11.85
C LEU A 40 19.39 -8.79 13.15
N LYS A 41 19.96 -9.96 13.46
CA LYS A 41 20.76 -10.16 14.68
C LYS A 41 22.04 -9.33 14.71
N SER A 42 22.60 -9.03 13.54
CA SER A 42 23.80 -8.18 13.39
C SER A 42 23.53 -6.70 13.71
N GLY A 43 22.28 -6.28 13.84
CA GLY A 43 21.87 -4.88 13.98
C GLY A 43 21.52 -4.20 12.65
N GLY A 44 21.60 -4.93 11.54
CA GLY A 44 20.99 -4.55 10.26
C GLY A 44 19.49 -4.80 10.25
N TYR A 45 18.83 -4.50 9.16
CA TYR A 45 17.41 -4.78 8.95
C TYR A 45 17.10 -4.97 7.46
N ILE A 46 16.01 -5.64 7.18
CA ILE A 46 15.44 -5.73 5.84
C ILE A 46 14.11 -4.98 5.79
N VAL A 47 13.83 -4.37 4.65
CA VAL A 47 12.55 -3.71 4.36
C VAL A 47 11.86 -4.48 3.25
N ILE A 48 10.64 -4.93 3.48
CA ILE A 48 9.85 -5.72 2.53
C ILE A 48 8.68 -4.87 2.07
N ASN A 49 8.67 -4.50 0.79
CA ASN A 49 7.60 -3.74 0.16
C ASN A 49 6.93 -4.59 -0.92
N ILE A 50 5.61 -4.69 -0.84
CA ILE A 50 4.80 -5.36 -1.84
C ILE A 50 4.29 -4.29 -2.80
N THR A 51 4.61 -4.45 -4.08
CA THR A 51 4.07 -3.60 -5.16
C THR A 51 3.09 -4.40 -6.00
N GLU A 52 2.43 -3.76 -6.94
CA GLU A 52 1.51 -4.44 -7.85
C GLU A 52 2.19 -5.55 -8.67
N ALA A 53 3.44 -5.34 -9.08
CA ALA A 53 4.16 -6.23 -9.99
C ALA A 53 5.12 -7.20 -9.31
N LEU A 54 5.69 -6.84 -8.17
CA LEU A 54 6.74 -7.62 -7.50
C LEU A 54 6.85 -7.31 -6.01
N VAL A 55 7.58 -8.14 -5.29
CA VAL A 55 8.01 -7.88 -3.92
C VAL A 55 9.44 -7.36 -3.95
N ALA A 56 9.65 -6.15 -3.48
CA ALA A 56 10.98 -5.56 -3.30
C ALA A 56 11.45 -5.79 -1.87
N VAL A 57 12.70 -6.22 -1.73
CA VAL A 57 13.36 -6.42 -0.44
C VAL A 57 14.67 -5.65 -0.46
N ASP A 58 14.80 -4.67 0.43
CA ASP A 58 16.00 -3.86 0.62
C ASP A 58 16.74 -4.30 1.88
N VAL A 59 18.06 -4.46 1.80
CA VAL A 59 18.93 -4.91 2.89
C VAL A 59 19.79 -3.76 3.39
N ASN A 60 19.60 -3.40 4.65
CA ASN A 60 20.29 -2.29 5.28
C ASN A 60 21.23 -2.77 6.39
N SER A 61 22.47 -2.25 6.43
CA SER A 61 23.44 -2.58 7.46
C SER A 61 23.10 -1.98 8.84
N GLY A 62 22.30 -0.91 8.87
CA GLY A 62 21.87 -0.26 10.10
C GLY A 62 23.06 0.11 11.02
N ARG A 63 23.00 -0.34 12.28
CA ARG A 63 24.05 -0.11 13.28
C ARG A 63 25.25 -1.06 13.17
N ALA A 64 25.23 -2.01 12.25
CA ALA A 64 26.31 -2.99 12.05
C ALA A 64 27.59 -2.37 11.48
N THR A 65 27.57 -1.09 11.04
CA THR A 65 28.69 -0.34 10.45
C THR A 65 29.87 -0.08 11.38
N ARG A 66 29.83 -0.54 12.64
CA ARG A 66 30.93 -0.40 13.59
C ARG A 66 32.12 -1.33 13.34
N GLY A 67 32.04 -2.23 12.35
CA GLY A 67 33.13 -3.11 11.94
C GLY A 67 34.24 -2.35 11.19
N ARG A 68 35.50 -2.75 11.39
CA ARG A 68 36.68 -2.16 10.73
C ARG A 68 36.74 -2.48 9.22
N ASN A 69 35.99 -3.49 8.77
CA ASN A 69 35.96 -3.94 7.37
C ASN A 69 34.52 -3.87 6.83
N ILE A 70 34.30 -2.97 5.89
CA ILE A 70 32.97 -2.74 5.26
C ILE A 70 32.50 -4.00 4.53
N GLU A 71 33.39 -4.65 3.77
CA GLU A 71 33.08 -5.86 3.00
C GLU A 71 32.66 -7.03 3.93
N GLU A 72 33.34 -7.24 5.05
CA GLU A 72 33.00 -8.28 6.01
C GLU A 72 31.66 -8.02 6.68
N THR A 73 31.38 -6.76 6.99
CA THR A 73 30.09 -6.33 7.55
C THR A 73 28.97 -6.57 6.55
N ALA A 74 29.18 -6.20 5.28
CA ALA A 74 28.25 -6.43 4.19
C ALA A 74 27.96 -7.93 4.01
N LEU A 75 28.99 -8.76 3.93
CA LEU A 75 28.84 -10.22 3.82
C LEU A 75 28.03 -10.80 5.00
N LYS A 76 28.35 -10.44 6.22
CA LYS A 76 27.66 -10.93 7.41
C LYS A 76 26.19 -10.55 7.39
N THR A 77 25.88 -9.28 7.12
CA THR A 77 24.51 -8.78 7.07
C THR A 77 23.74 -9.45 5.95
N ASN A 78 24.33 -9.59 4.76
CA ASN A 78 23.69 -10.24 3.60
C ASN A 78 23.43 -11.73 3.84
N LEU A 79 24.30 -12.46 4.53
CA LEU A 79 24.08 -13.87 4.91
C LEU A 79 22.91 -14.03 5.90
N GLU A 80 22.79 -13.12 6.85
CA GLU A 80 21.65 -13.08 7.77
C GLU A 80 20.37 -12.70 7.02
N ALA A 81 20.42 -11.67 6.17
CA ALA A 81 19.32 -11.22 5.33
C ALA A 81 18.81 -12.35 4.43
N ALA A 82 19.69 -13.08 3.73
CA ALA A 82 19.31 -14.22 2.89
C ALA A 82 18.53 -15.29 3.66
N THR A 83 18.92 -15.55 4.91
CA THR A 83 18.22 -16.52 5.76
C THR A 83 16.87 -15.99 6.22
N GLU A 84 16.81 -14.71 6.60
CA GLU A 84 15.61 -14.06 7.09
C GLU A 84 14.60 -13.83 5.96
N VAL A 85 15.02 -13.38 4.77
CA VAL A 85 14.16 -13.25 3.60
C VAL A 85 13.47 -14.58 3.28
N ALA A 86 14.22 -15.69 3.25
CA ALA A 86 13.64 -17.02 3.04
C ALA A 86 12.59 -17.38 4.10
N ARG A 87 12.80 -16.95 5.36
CA ARG A 87 11.83 -17.13 6.45
C ARG A 87 10.59 -16.27 6.24
N GLN A 88 10.76 -14.99 5.90
CA GLN A 88 9.68 -14.03 5.72
C GLN A 88 8.80 -14.38 4.50
N LEU A 89 9.39 -14.83 3.39
CA LEU A 89 8.63 -15.28 2.22
C LEU A 89 7.66 -16.43 2.57
N ARG A 90 8.12 -17.38 3.40
CA ARG A 90 7.25 -18.49 3.87
C ARG A 90 6.23 -18.02 4.91
N LEU A 91 6.64 -17.15 5.84
CA LEU A 91 5.81 -16.71 6.96
C LEU A 91 4.64 -15.85 6.48
N ARG A 92 4.92 -14.93 5.54
CA ARG A 92 3.93 -14.00 4.97
C ARG A 92 3.23 -14.53 3.72
N ASP A 93 3.58 -15.73 3.26
CA ASP A 93 3.12 -16.33 1.99
C ASP A 93 3.34 -15.43 0.76
N LEU A 94 4.46 -14.69 0.75
CA LEU A 94 4.81 -13.84 -0.39
C LEU A 94 5.19 -14.68 -1.60
N ALA A 95 4.64 -14.34 -2.76
CA ALA A 95 4.80 -15.11 -4.00
C ALA A 95 4.94 -14.18 -5.22
N GLY A 96 5.25 -14.77 -6.37
CA GLY A 96 5.52 -14.04 -7.60
C GLY A 96 6.99 -13.70 -7.75
N LEU A 97 7.28 -12.60 -8.42
CA LEU A 97 8.65 -12.10 -8.58
C LEU A 97 9.08 -11.36 -7.31
N VAL A 98 10.23 -11.72 -6.80
CA VAL A 98 10.86 -11.07 -5.64
C VAL A 98 12.25 -10.58 -6.06
N VAL A 99 12.52 -9.31 -5.82
CA VAL A 99 13.82 -8.68 -6.08
C VAL A 99 14.42 -8.29 -4.74
N ILE A 100 15.63 -8.74 -4.50
CA ILE A 100 16.38 -8.48 -3.27
C ILE A 100 17.57 -7.59 -3.62
N ASP A 101 17.64 -6.43 -2.98
CA ASP A 101 18.76 -5.51 -3.05
C ASP A 101 19.69 -5.79 -1.87
N PHE A 102 20.78 -6.51 -2.16
CA PHE A 102 21.80 -6.84 -1.17
C PHE A 102 22.80 -5.68 -1.03
N ILE A 103 23.36 -5.52 0.14
CA ILE A 103 24.45 -4.57 0.35
C ILE A 103 25.59 -4.94 -0.62
N ASP A 104 26.13 -3.93 -1.30
CA ASP A 104 27.20 -4.11 -2.29
C ASP A 104 28.40 -4.91 -1.74
N MET A 105 28.85 -5.87 -2.52
CA MET A 105 30.02 -6.71 -2.24
C MET A 105 30.94 -6.69 -3.46
N GLU A 106 32.20 -6.32 -3.25
CA GLU A 106 33.20 -6.29 -4.32
C GLU A 106 33.74 -7.68 -4.64
N VAL A 107 33.76 -8.57 -3.64
CA VAL A 107 34.34 -9.91 -3.76
C VAL A 107 33.30 -10.90 -4.27
N HIS A 108 33.47 -11.39 -5.48
CA HIS A 108 32.56 -12.37 -6.11
C HIS A 108 32.36 -13.65 -5.29
N ARG A 109 33.34 -14.10 -4.53
CA ARG A 109 33.24 -15.24 -3.62
C ARG A 109 32.20 -14.98 -2.50
N ASN A 110 32.10 -13.72 -2.05
CA ASN A 110 31.10 -13.31 -1.04
C ASN A 110 29.69 -13.35 -1.64
N GLN A 111 29.51 -12.84 -2.86
CA GLN A 111 28.25 -12.90 -3.61
C GLN A 111 27.77 -14.36 -3.75
N THR A 112 28.66 -15.26 -4.21
CA THR A 112 28.37 -16.70 -4.33
C THR A 112 28.00 -17.34 -2.99
N SER A 113 28.59 -16.88 -1.89
CA SER A 113 28.27 -17.36 -0.55
C SER A 113 26.87 -16.98 -0.11
N VAL A 114 26.44 -15.73 -0.41
CA VAL A 114 25.08 -15.24 -0.14
C VAL A 114 24.04 -15.97 -1.00
N GLU A 115 24.29 -16.14 -2.30
CA GLU A 115 23.43 -16.94 -3.19
C GLU A 115 23.22 -18.36 -2.68
N ARG A 116 24.31 -19.02 -2.27
CA ARG A 116 24.25 -20.37 -1.72
C ARG A 116 23.45 -20.41 -0.42
N ARG A 117 23.65 -19.44 0.47
CA ARG A 117 22.89 -19.31 1.73
C ARG A 117 21.40 -19.17 1.47
N LEU A 118 21.01 -18.33 0.53
CA LEU A 118 19.61 -18.16 0.15
C LEU A 118 19.02 -19.47 -0.40
N LYS A 119 19.72 -20.13 -1.33
CA LYS A 119 19.29 -21.44 -1.88
C LYS A 119 19.12 -22.49 -0.80
N GLU A 120 20.03 -22.57 0.17
CA GLU A 120 19.94 -23.50 1.30
C GLU A 120 18.74 -23.19 2.21
N ALA A 121 18.51 -21.90 2.52
CA ALA A 121 17.38 -21.46 3.37
C ALA A 121 16.02 -21.74 2.70
N MET A 122 15.95 -21.65 1.37
CA MET A 122 14.74 -21.89 0.59
C MET A 122 14.43 -23.38 0.37
N ARG A 123 15.35 -24.31 0.63
CA ARG A 123 15.10 -25.79 0.50
C ARG A 123 13.96 -26.29 1.38
N LYS A 124 13.64 -25.59 2.46
CA LYS A 124 12.54 -25.95 3.37
C LYS A 124 11.17 -25.46 2.88
N ASP A 125 11.14 -24.70 1.81
CA ASP A 125 9.89 -24.21 1.23
C ASP A 125 9.19 -25.32 0.42
N ARG A 126 7.87 -25.35 0.51
CA ARG A 126 7.03 -26.28 -0.27
C ARG A 126 6.71 -25.74 -1.66
N ALA A 127 6.85 -24.43 -1.86
CA ALA A 127 6.60 -23.79 -3.14
C ALA A 127 7.72 -24.10 -4.13
N ARG A 128 7.37 -24.13 -5.41
CA ARG A 128 8.37 -24.18 -6.49
C ARG A 128 9.05 -22.80 -6.59
N ILE A 129 10.39 -22.82 -6.56
CA ILE A 129 11.19 -21.60 -6.53
C ILE A 129 12.27 -21.67 -7.60
N GLN A 130 12.45 -20.57 -8.30
CA GLN A 130 13.60 -20.34 -9.20
C GLN A 130 14.39 -19.18 -8.63
N ILE A 131 15.71 -19.33 -8.47
CA ILE A 131 16.59 -18.33 -7.87
C ILE A 131 17.69 -18.01 -8.87
N GLY A 132 17.80 -16.73 -9.22
CA GLY A 132 18.84 -16.16 -10.07
C GLY A 132 20.21 -16.09 -9.40
N ARG A 133 21.09 -15.29 -9.98
CA ARG A 133 22.36 -14.88 -9.41
C ARG A 133 22.30 -13.40 -9.04
N ILE A 134 23.23 -12.95 -8.20
CA ILE A 134 23.39 -11.53 -7.93
C ILE A 134 23.92 -10.87 -9.22
N SER A 135 23.18 -9.87 -9.71
CA SER A 135 23.52 -9.11 -10.90
C SER A 135 24.70 -8.15 -10.64
N PRO A 136 25.31 -7.57 -11.70
CA PRO A 136 26.31 -6.51 -11.52
C PRO A 136 25.82 -5.27 -10.77
N PHE A 137 24.51 -5.13 -10.60
CA PHE A 137 23.85 -4.04 -9.86
C PHE A 137 23.55 -4.39 -8.40
N GLY A 138 24.03 -5.52 -7.87
CA GLY A 138 23.75 -5.97 -6.50
C GLY A 138 22.41 -6.67 -6.30
N LEU A 139 21.54 -6.72 -7.32
CA LEU A 139 20.20 -7.25 -7.25
C LEU A 139 20.16 -8.78 -7.45
N LEU A 140 19.39 -9.48 -6.62
CA LEU A 140 19.08 -10.88 -6.83
C LEU A 140 17.58 -11.06 -7.08
N GLU A 141 17.26 -11.71 -8.17
CA GLU A 141 15.89 -12.02 -8.56
C GLU A 141 15.55 -13.48 -8.22
N LEU A 142 14.34 -13.68 -7.69
CA LEU A 142 13.78 -15.01 -7.52
C LEU A 142 12.28 -15.01 -7.87
N SER A 143 11.79 -16.15 -8.32
CA SER A 143 10.37 -16.39 -8.54
C SER A 143 9.89 -17.49 -7.59
N ARG A 144 8.79 -17.24 -6.88
CA ARG A 144 8.17 -18.17 -5.95
C ARG A 144 6.72 -18.44 -6.36
N GLN A 145 6.37 -19.71 -6.51
CA GLN A 145 5.01 -20.11 -6.83
C GLN A 145 4.04 -19.68 -5.72
N ARG A 146 2.91 -19.10 -6.11
CA ARG A 146 1.82 -18.76 -5.19
C ARG A 146 1.08 -20.03 -4.78
N LEU A 147 1.03 -20.32 -3.49
CA LEU A 147 0.29 -21.45 -2.93
C LEU A 147 -1.08 -21.00 -2.38
N ARG A 148 -1.14 -19.80 -1.80
CA ARG A 148 -2.34 -19.16 -1.24
C ARG A 148 -2.18 -17.65 -1.27
N PRO A 149 -3.25 -16.87 -1.00
CA PRO A 149 -3.14 -15.43 -0.84
C PRO A 149 -2.15 -15.08 0.28
N SER A 150 -1.44 -13.96 0.13
CA SER A 150 -0.52 -13.48 1.16
C SER A 150 -1.27 -13.05 2.42
N ILE A 151 -0.59 -13.05 3.56
CA ILE A 151 -1.19 -12.59 4.83
C ILE A 151 -1.63 -11.12 4.70
N THR A 152 -0.84 -10.29 4.04
CA THR A 152 -1.19 -8.89 3.81
C THR A 152 -2.48 -8.76 3.01
N GLU A 153 -2.66 -9.51 1.92
CA GLU A 153 -3.89 -9.47 1.12
C GLU A 153 -5.15 -9.87 1.91
N THR A 154 -5.00 -10.74 2.92
CA THR A 154 -6.14 -11.23 3.71
C THR A 154 -6.45 -10.39 4.94
N MET A 155 -5.48 -9.62 5.46
CA MET A 155 -5.59 -8.89 6.73
C MET A 155 -5.62 -7.37 6.57
N THR A 156 -5.35 -6.84 5.37
CA THR A 156 -5.30 -5.38 5.15
C THR A 156 -6.28 -4.95 4.07
N GLU A 157 -6.73 -3.71 4.19
CA GLU A 157 -7.54 -3.01 3.20
C GLU A 157 -6.72 -1.88 2.56
N VAL A 158 -7.09 -1.47 1.36
CA VAL A 158 -6.44 -0.33 0.71
C VAL A 158 -6.72 0.92 1.52
N CYS A 159 -5.68 1.71 1.80
CA CYS A 159 -5.81 2.93 2.57
C CYS A 159 -6.64 3.98 1.79
N PRO A 160 -7.79 4.44 2.30
CA PRO A 160 -8.64 5.41 1.58
C PRO A 160 -7.99 6.80 1.42
N HIS A 161 -6.96 7.11 2.24
CA HIS A 161 -6.28 8.42 2.14
C HIS A 161 -5.27 8.52 1.00
N CYS A 162 -4.69 7.42 0.54
CA CYS A 162 -3.68 7.43 -0.52
C CYS A 162 -3.94 6.40 -1.62
N ASP A 163 -5.04 5.67 -1.52
CA ASP A 163 -5.44 4.64 -2.47
C ASP A 163 -4.29 3.66 -2.81
N GLY A 164 -3.54 3.30 -1.77
CA GLY A 164 -2.39 2.39 -1.85
C GLY A 164 -1.08 3.01 -2.35
N SER A 165 -1.07 4.30 -2.74
CA SER A 165 0.15 4.96 -3.27
C SER A 165 1.21 5.28 -2.21
N GLY A 166 0.83 5.29 -0.91
CA GLY A 166 1.71 5.68 0.20
C GLY A 166 2.02 7.18 0.28
N ILE A 167 1.56 7.98 -0.69
CA ILE A 167 1.74 9.43 -0.76
C ILE A 167 0.41 10.11 -1.04
N ARG A 168 0.26 11.35 -0.58
CA ARG A 168 -0.88 12.20 -0.90
C ARG A 168 -0.41 13.60 -1.26
N ARG A 169 -1.25 14.37 -1.93
CA ARG A 169 -0.96 15.78 -2.20
C ARG A 169 -0.78 16.54 -0.90
N SER A 170 0.16 17.49 -0.88
CA SER A 170 0.32 18.42 0.22
C SER A 170 -0.91 19.33 0.33
N ILE A 171 -1.12 19.92 1.51
CA ILE A 171 -2.20 20.88 1.75
C ILE A 171 -2.10 22.04 0.77
N GLU A 172 -0.90 22.55 0.55
CA GLU A 172 -0.63 23.63 -0.40
C GLU A 172 -1.00 23.26 -1.84
N SER A 173 -0.57 22.09 -2.31
CA SER A 173 -0.92 21.59 -3.65
C SER A 173 -2.43 21.37 -3.82
N THR A 174 -3.10 20.91 -2.76
CA THR A 174 -4.54 20.72 -2.76
C THR A 174 -5.27 22.05 -2.79
N ALA A 175 -4.82 23.04 -2.01
CA ALA A 175 -5.38 24.39 -2.01
C ALA A 175 -5.31 25.03 -3.40
N LEU A 176 -4.17 24.91 -4.09
CA LEU A 176 -4.04 25.39 -5.47
C LEU A 176 -4.97 24.64 -6.44
N HIS A 177 -5.19 23.35 -6.23
CA HIS A 177 -6.14 22.58 -7.03
C HIS A 177 -7.57 23.06 -6.84
N VAL A 178 -7.97 23.32 -5.60
CA VAL A 178 -9.28 23.88 -5.26
C VAL A 178 -9.48 25.25 -5.89
N LEU A 179 -8.50 26.17 -5.76
CA LEU A 179 -8.57 27.50 -6.36
C LEU A 179 -8.74 27.46 -7.88
N ARG A 180 -8.02 26.57 -8.56
CA ARG A 180 -8.22 26.35 -10.01
C ARG A 180 -9.60 25.80 -10.33
N GLY A 181 -10.13 24.89 -9.50
CA GLY A 181 -11.51 24.40 -9.66
C GLY A 181 -12.54 25.52 -9.53
N ILE A 182 -12.36 26.46 -8.59
CA ILE A 182 -13.21 27.65 -8.44
C ILE A 182 -13.05 28.57 -9.65
N GLU A 183 -11.82 28.81 -10.11
CA GLU A 183 -11.55 29.66 -11.28
C GLU A 183 -12.12 29.05 -12.58
N GLU A 184 -12.19 27.73 -12.73
CA GLU A 184 -12.81 27.05 -13.87
C GLU A 184 -14.35 27.20 -13.87
N GLU A 185 -14.98 27.26 -12.70
CA GLU A 185 -16.42 27.46 -12.57
C GLU A 185 -16.84 28.94 -12.79
N GLY A 186 -15.97 29.89 -12.47
CA GLY A 186 -16.26 31.34 -12.56
C GLY A 186 -16.81 31.79 -13.91
N PRO A 187 -16.17 31.47 -15.06
CA PRO A 187 -16.63 31.91 -16.39
C PRO A 187 -18.01 31.34 -16.79
N ARG A 188 -18.44 30.28 -16.15
CA ARG A 188 -19.73 29.63 -16.45
C ARG A 188 -20.92 30.42 -15.95
N GLN A 189 -20.72 31.42 -15.09
CA GLN A 189 -21.73 32.36 -14.54
C GLN A 189 -23.04 31.71 -14.07
N ARG A 190 -22.96 30.48 -13.55
CA ARG A 190 -24.11 29.66 -13.18
C ARG A 190 -24.67 29.99 -11.79
N ALA A 191 -23.89 30.67 -10.96
CA ALA A 191 -24.25 31.05 -9.60
C ALA A 191 -23.63 32.36 -9.20
N LYS A 192 -24.31 33.10 -8.35
CA LYS A 192 -23.74 34.31 -7.68
C LYS A 192 -22.97 33.97 -6.41
N GLU A 193 -23.24 32.82 -5.83
CA GLU A 193 -22.57 32.31 -4.64
C GLU A 193 -22.22 30.83 -4.83
N MET A 194 -20.98 30.46 -4.49
CA MET A 194 -20.47 29.11 -4.50
C MET A 194 -20.04 28.72 -3.09
N GLU A 195 -20.52 27.60 -2.62
CA GLU A 195 -20.03 26.92 -1.41
C GLU A 195 -19.04 25.84 -1.80
N VAL A 196 -17.82 25.95 -1.30
CA VAL A 196 -16.73 25.02 -1.60
C VAL A 196 -16.39 24.22 -0.34
N PHE A 197 -16.74 22.96 -0.35
CA PHE A 197 -16.46 22.03 0.74
C PHE A 197 -15.11 21.38 0.51
N VAL A 198 -14.22 21.52 1.48
CA VAL A 198 -12.86 20.98 1.46
C VAL A 198 -12.48 20.50 2.85
N HIS A 199 -11.49 19.61 2.95
CA HIS A 199 -10.97 19.22 4.26
C HIS A 199 -10.55 20.46 5.10
N SER A 200 -10.86 20.45 6.40
CA SER A 200 -10.69 21.62 7.30
C SER A 200 -9.29 22.22 7.26
N GLN A 201 -8.24 21.41 7.18
CA GLN A 201 -6.86 21.91 7.07
C GLN A 201 -6.62 22.68 5.76
N VAL A 202 -7.22 22.26 4.65
CA VAL A 202 -7.13 22.93 3.35
C VAL A 202 -7.92 24.23 3.40
N ALA A 203 -9.12 24.23 4.00
CA ALA A 203 -9.91 25.43 4.21
C ALA A 203 -9.13 26.51 4.99
N LEU A 204 -8.54 26.14 6.13
CA LEU A 204 -7.72 27.04 6.94
C LEU A 204 -6.52 27.60 6.16
N TYR A 205 -5.86 26.76 5.37
CA TYR A 205 -4.74 27.21 4.54
C TYR A 205 -5.19 28.23 3.47
N ILE A 206 -6.30 27.95 2.77
CA ILE A 206 -6.82 28.87 1.74
C ILE A 206 -7.21 30.22 2.37
N LEU A 207 -7.94 30.19 3.48
CA LEU A 207 -8.44 31.40 4.13
C LEU A 207 -7.34 32.27 4.76
N ASN A 208 -6.23 31.70 5.19
CA ASN A 208 -5.13 32.41 5.81
C ASN A 208 -4.01 32.77 4.81
N GLU A 209 -3.59 31.83 3.98
CA GLU A 209 -2.40 32.01 3.12
C GLU A 209 -2.74 32.36 1.67
N LYS A 210 -3.97 32.11 1.23
CA LYS A 210 -4.42 32.33 -0.16
C LYS A 210 -5.66 33.24 -0.25
N ARG A 211 -5.90 34.02 0.77
CA ARG A 211 -7.06 34.91 0.86
C ARG A 211 -7.15 35.89 -0.31
N ASP A 212 -6.01 36.46 -0.70
CA ASP A 212 -5.96 37.41 -1.80
C ASP A 212 -6.33 36.78 -3.14
N ALA A 213 -5.89 35.53 -3.37
CA ALA A 213 -6.24 34.76 -4.57
C ALA A 213 -7.76 34.47 -4.65
N VAL A 214 -8.40 34.20 -3.50
CA VAL A 214 -9.86 34.05 -3.45
C VAL A 214 -10.54 35.36 -3.79
N ALA A 215 -10.08 36.48 -3.21
CA ALA A 215 -10.63 37.80 -3.48
C ALA A 215 -10.48 38.24 -4.95
N GLU A 216 -9.34 37.91 -5.58
CA GLU A 216 -9.11 38.17 -7.02
C GLU A 216 -10.12 37.39 -7.88
N ILE A 217 -10.38 36.11 -7.55
CA ILE A 217 -11.35 35.26 -8.27
C ILE A 217 -12.76 35.82 -8.09
N GLU A 218 -13.15 36.20 -6.86
CA GLU A 218 -14.44 36.80 -6.56
C GLU A 218 -14.67 38.08 -7.35
N GLN A 219 -13.67 38.98 -7.39
CA GLN A 219 -13.74 40.23 -8.12
C GLN A 219 -13.77 40.04 -9.64
N LYS A 220 -12.96 39.10 -10.17
CA LYS A 220 -12.83 38.80 -11.61
C LYS A 220 -14.13 38.26 -12.21
N PHE A 221 -14.85 37.41 -11.46
CA PHE A 221 -16.05 36.73 -11.94
C PHE A 221 -17.36 37.24 -11.32
N GLU A 222 -17.30 38.26 -10.45
CA GLU A 222 -18.47 38.83 -9.73
C GLU A 222 -19.28 37.76 -8.97
N ILE A 223 -18.55 36.81 -8.33
CA ILE A 223 -19.10 35.72 -7.54
C ILE A 223 -18.65 35.82 -6.10
N LYS A 224 -19.43 35.28 -5.19
CA LYS A 224 -19.04 35.07 -3.79
C LYS A 224 -18.65 33.64 -3.54
N VAL A 225 -17.48 33.42 -2.93
CA VAL A 225 -16.96 32.09 -2.61
C VAL A 225 -16.98 31.88 -1.09
N VAL A 226 -17.74 30.90 -0.64
CA VAL A 226 -17.80 30.49 0.77
C VAL A 226 -17.06 29.16 0.92
N ILE A 227 -15.94 29.20 1.67
CA ILE A 227 -15.13 27.98 1.91
C ILE A 227 -15.58 27.35 3.21
N MET A 228 -15.99 26.08 3.13
CA MET A 228 -16.50 25.27 4.23
C MET A 228 -15.55 24.11 4.51
N GLY A 229 -15.20 23.91 5.80
CA GLY A 229 -14.43 22.75 6.24
C GLY A 229 -15.33 21.52 6.38
N ASP A 230 -14.94 20.40 5.79
CA ASP A 230 -15.59 19.10 5.91
C ASP A 230 -14.52 18.01 6.14
N ASP A 231 -14.45 17.51 7.37
CA ASP A 231 -13.49 16.47 7.77
C ASP A 231 -13.84 15.09 7.21
N GLY A 232 -15.02 14.93 6.62
CA GLY A 232 -15.40 13.72 5.88
C GLY A 232 -14.76 13.63 4.49
N LEU A 233 -14.24 14.76 3.96
CA LEU A 233 -13.55 14.79 2.68
C LEU A 233 -12.06 14.42 2.84
N ILE A 234 -11.57 13.55 1.96
CA ILE A 234 -10.16 13.16 1.92
C ILE A 234 -9.45 13.99 0.84
N PRO A 235 -8.41 14.81 1.18
CA PRO A 235 -7.64 15.50 0.16
C PRO A 235 -7.07 14.55 -0.90
N PRO A 236 -7.14 14.85 -2.19
CA PRO A 236 -7.43 16.16 -2.81
C PRO A 236 -8.90 16.44 -3.13
N ASP A 237 -9.85 15.64 -2.68
CA ASP A 237 -11.25 15.77 -3.03
C ASP A 237 -11.85 17.06 -2.45
N PHE A 238 -12.73 17.67 -3.24
CA PHE A 238 -13.53 18.83 -2.84
C PHE A 238 -14.86 18.84 -3.60
N ASN A 239 -15.86 19.49 -3.01
CA ASN A 239 -17.17 19.64 -3.62
C ASN A 239 -17.51 21.12 -3.79
N ILE A 240 -18.09 21.50 -4.93
CA ILE A 240 -18.58 22.83 -5.21
C ILE A 240 -20.10 22.79 -5.33
N ASN A 241 -20.78 23.40 -4.38
CA ASN A 241 -22.22 23.64 -4.43
C ASN A 241 -22.50 25.04 -4.98
N ARG A 242 -23.47 25.18 -5.86
CA ARG A 242 -23.83 26.41 -6.53
C ARG A 242 -25.18 26.87 -6.04
N THR A 243 -25.27 28.10 -5.54
CA THR A 243 -26.55 28.75 -5.22
C THR A 243 -27.06 29.46 -6.48
N ILE A 244 -28.05 28.85 -7.14
CA ILE A 244 -28.60 29.31 -8.42
C ILE A 244 -29.52 30.52 -8.14
N THR A 245 -29.14 31.70 -8.59
CA THR A 245 -29.94 32.96 -8.45
C THR A 245 -30.56 33.44 -9.76
N ASN A 246 -30.30 32.82 -10.91
CA ASN A 246 -30.86 33.21 -12.20
C ASN A 246 -32.04 32.32 -12.61
N LYS A 247 -33.19 32.93 -12.97
CA LYS A 247 -34.39 32.22 -13.46
C LYS A 247 -34.11 31.34 -14.69
N GLN A 248 -33.11 31.65 -15.50
CA GLN A 248 -32.73 30.84 -16.69
C GLN A 248 -32.01 29.52 -16.33
N ALA A 249 -31.20 29.50 -15.28
CA ALA A 249 -30.55 28.29 -14.82
C ALA A 249 -31.53 27.31 -14.14
N ASN A 250 -32.66 27.79 -13.61
CA ASN A 250 -33.73 26.93 -13.09
C ASN A 250 -34.52 26.18 -14.16
N ALA A 251 -34.49 26.62 -15.41
CA ALA A 251 -35.15 25.94 -16.53
C ALA A 251 -34.33 24.74 -17.04
N GLU A 252 -33.00 24.86 -17.03
CA GLU A 252 -32.09 23.76 -17.43
C GLU A 252 -31.97 22.65 -16.37
N ALA A 253 -32.09 23.00 -15.08
CA ALA A 253 -32.06 22.03 -13.99
C ALA A 253 -33.36 21.17 -13.89
N LYS A 254 -34.44 21.53 -14.60
CA LYS A 254 -35.70 20.77 -14.61
C LYS A 254 -35.82 19.74 -15.73
N THR A 255 -34.82 19.61 -16.61
CA THR A 255 -34.79 18.55 -17.60
C THR A 255 -34.31 17.27 -16.94
N PRO A 256 -35.16 16.24 -16.73
CA PRO A 256 -34.70 15.00 -16.15
C PRO A 256 -33.72 14.34 -17.13
N ARG A 257 -32.52 14.05 -16.67
CA ARG A 257 -31.58 13.20 -17.39
C ARG A 257 -32.34 11.91 -17.75
N SER A 258 -32.64 11.75 -19.03
CA SER A 258 -33.15 10.51 -19.58
C SER A 258 -32.29 9.35 -19.12
N GLN A 259 -32.87 8.49 -18.31
CA GLN A 259 -32.27 7.21 -17.97
C GLN A 259 -32.09 6.43 -19.27
N ALA A 260 -30.87 6.07 -19.61
CA ALA A 260 -30.61 5.14 -20.69
C ALA A 260 -31.37 3.82 -20.40
N PRO A 261 -32.05 3.24 -21.36
CA PRO A 261 -32.78 1.99 -21.16
C PRO A 261 -31.79 0.87 -20.84
N ARG A 262 -32.07 0.13 -19.78
CA ARG A 262 -31.38 -1.13 -19.49
C ARG A 262 -31.67 -2.10 -20.61
N PRO A 263 -30.72 -2.87 -21.13
CA PRO A 263 -31.04 -3.95 -22.06
C PRO A 263 -31.85 -5.02 -21.33
N ASP A 264 -33.01 -5.31 -21.88
CA ASP A 264 -33.88 -6.40 -21.45
C ASP A 264 -33.10 -7.72 -21.58
N SER A 265 -33.06 -8.47 -20.48
CA SER A 265 -32.65 -9.86 -20.52
C SER A 265 -33.83 -10.70 -21.02
N ASP A 266 -33.79 -11.09 -22.31
CA ASP A 266 -34.66 -12.09 -22.87
C ASP A 266 -34.46 -13.44 -22.18
N GLU A 267 -35.49 -13.84 -21.44
CA GLU A 267 -35.75 -15.24 -21.11
C GLU A 267 -36.18 -15.98 -22.35
N THR A 268 -35.33 -16.82 -22.89
CA THR A 268 -35.74 -17.88 -23.82
C THR A 268 -35.78 -19.20 -23.09
N SER A 269 -36.97 -19.58 -22.74
CA SER A 269 -37.38 -20.96 -22.48
C SER A 269 -37.32 -21.76 -23.79
N GLU A 270 -36.52 -22.80 -23.85
CA GLU A 270 -36.64 -23.88 -24.87
C GLU A 270 -36.50 -25.23 -24.19
N ASP A 271 -37.61 -25.83 -24.12
CA ASP A 271 -38.13 -27.05 -24.74
C ASP A 271 -37.11 -28.16 -25.05
N GLN A 272 -37.25 -29.25 -24.26
CA GLN A 272 -36.63 -30.55 -24.52
C GLN A 272 -37.48 -31.34 -25.54
N PRO A 273 -36.90 -32.01 -26.52
CA PRO A 273 -37.49 -33.19 -27.08
C PRO A 273 -36.81 -34.48 -26.61
N LYS A 274 -37.63 -35.37 -26.16
CA LYS A 274 -37.34 -36.79 -25.98
C LYS A 274 -36.88 -37.46 -27.28
N ARG A 275 -35.75 -38.14 -27.22
CA ARG A 275 -35.60 -39.53 -27.68
C ARG A 275 -34.23 -40.06 -27.25
#